data_ee16d509bb522625cbdebcb5d0614116
#
_entry.id   ee16d509bb522625cbdebcb5d0614116
#
_cell.length_a   1.000
_cell.length_b   1.000
_cell.length_c   1.000
_cell.angle_alpha   90.00
_cell.angle_beta   90.00
_cell.angle_gamma   90.00
#
_symmetry.space_group_name_H-M   'P 1'
#
loop_
_entity.id
_entity.type
_entity.pdbx_description
1 polymer ?
#
loop_
_entity_poly.entity_id
_entity_poly.type
_entity_poly.pdbx_seq_one_letter_code
_entity_poly.pdbx_strand_id
1 'polypeptide(L)'
;HDECRVLMYHKPEGEVSTLDDPEDRPTVFDHLPKPEHGRFIYIGRLDINTQGLLLFTTDGALANALMHPSYEVERVYAVRIYGEMTDEILSTLKTGVTLEDGPAHFEKITYEGGEGRNAWYHVTLKEGKKREVRRLFEAVGLTVSRLIRISYAGIKLDPKLKTGEFRELSFDEINTLRRAVGFKEIALVHNFEKIKPQRTASKKSPNLPEKQEGMRPDKLLKNTGRGRRSSKEGSASVQGKGLKKGGHFLGDGFKKRVTPRGASRNTK
;
A
#
# COMPACT_ATOMS: atom_id res chain seq x y z
N HIS A 1 31.51 15.24 14.49
CA HIS A 1 30.65 15.31 13.30
C HIS A 1 29.77 14.07 13.33
N ASP A 2 28.49 14.24 13.64
CA ASP A 2 27.52 13.16 13.61
C ASP A 2 27.42 12.66 12.17
N GLU A 3 27.70 11.39 11.98
CA GLU A 3 27.71 10.73 10.69
C GLU A 3 26.28 10.67 10.14
N CYS A 4 26.05 11.22 8.94
CA CYS A 4 24.74 11.16 8.30
C CYS A 4 24.44 9.72 7.89
N ARG A 5 23.59 9.04 8.65
CA ARG A 5 23.10 7.69 8.34
C ARG A 5 21.72 7.79 7.75
N VAL A 6 21.45 6.96 6.75
CA VAL A 6 20.12 6.85 6.13
C VAL A 6 19.72 5.39 6.01
N LEU A 7 18.53 5.05 6.47
CA LEU A 7 17.94 3.73 6.34
C LEU A 7 16.86 3.72 5.26
N MET A 8 16.85 2.67 4.46
CA MET A 8 15.74 2.28 3.60
C MET A 8 14.92 1.22 4.33
N TYR A 9 13.64 1.46 4.49
CA TYR A 9 12.70 0.53 5.10
C TYR A 9 11.60 0.17 4.10
N HIS A 10 11.34 -1.13 3.94
CA HIS A 10 10.19 -1.59 3.16
C HIS A 10 8.99 -1.72 4.09
N LYS A 11 8.26 -0.63 4.27
CA LYS A 11 7.11 -0.56 5.16
C LYS A 11 6.00 -1.51 4.70
N PRO A 12 5.48 -2.39 5.57
CA PRO A 12 4.26 -3.17 5.31
C PRO A 12 2.99 -2.32 5.47
N GLU A 13 1.85 -2.85 5.04
CA GLU A 13 0.55 -2.36 5.51
C GLU A 13 0.38 -2.68 7.00
N GLY A 14 -0.40 -1.86 7.69
CA GLY A 14 -0.73 -2.06 9.10
C GLY A 14 0.18 -1.35 10.08
N GLU A 15 1.30 -0.77 9.65
CA GLU A 15 2.18 0.05 10.49
C GLU A 15 1.89 1.55 10.30
N VAL A 16 1.93 2.29 11.40
CA VAL A 16 1.71 3.75 11.41
C VAL A 16 3.03 4.48 11.37
N SER A 17 3.11 5.56 10.60
CA SER A 17 4.31 6.42 10.51
C SER A 17 4.30 7.46 11.64
N THR A 18 4.42 7.01 12.88
CA THR A 18 4.50 7.85 14.08
C THR A 18 5.46 7.26 15.10
N LEU A 19 5.97 8.08 16.00
CA LEU A 19 6.79 7.65 17.15
C LEU A 19 5.94 7.07 18.27
N ASP A 20 4.73 7.60 18.42
CA ASP A 20 3.79 7.23 19.47
C ASP A 20 2.39 7.18 18.85
N ASP A 21 1.69 6.09 19.07
CA ASP A 21 0.34 5.88 18.57
C ASP A 21 -0.63 5.68 19.73
N PRO A 22 -1.62 6.57 19.88
CA PRO A 22 -2.58 6.48 20.98
C PRO A 22 -3.49 5.25 20.93
N GLU A 23 -3.56 4.57 19.79
CA GLU A 23 -4.32 3.33 19.61
C GLU A 23 -3.46 2.07 19.75
N ASP A 24 -2.19 2.20 20.17
CA ASP A 24 -1.23 1.12 20.39
C ASP A 24 -1.04 0.20 19.16
N ARG A 25 -1.19 0.78 17.96
CA ARG A 25 -0.92 0.08 16.69
C ARG A 25 0.58 -0.03 16.46
N PRO A 26 1.05 -1.06 15.72
CA PRO A 26 2.45 -1.16 15.36
C PRO A 26 2.94 0.10 14.62
N THR A 27 4.12 0.59 14.99
CA THR A 27 4.75 1.75 14.36
C THR A 27 5.94 1.35 13.51
N VAL A 28 6.28 2.20 12.56
CA VAL A 28 7.47 2.00 11.71
C VAL A 28 8.79 2.03 12.50
N PHE A 29 8.79 2.55 13.73
CA PHE A 29 9.97 2.61 14.60
C PHE A 29 10.21 1.35 15.42
N ASP A 30 9.23 0.46 15.54
CA ASP A 30 9.31 -0.74 16.40
C ASP A 30 10.42 -1.70 15.97
N HIS A 31 10.81 -1.65 14.69
CA HIS A 31 11.76 -2.57 14.09
C HIS A 31 13.10 -1.93 13.68
N LEU A 32 13.22 -0.61 13.83
CA LEU A 32 14.43 0.09 13.45
C LEU A 32 15.54 -0.10 14.48
N PRO A 33 16.82 -0.14 14.05
CA PRO A 33 17.95 -0.15 14.96
C PRO A 33 18.04 1.18 15.70
N LYS A 34 18.59 1.17 16.89
CA LYS A 34 18.93 2.40 17.59
C LYS A 34 20.26 2.93 17.03
N PRO A 35 20.36 4.20 16.63
CA PRO A 35 21.64 4.78 16.26
C PRO A 35 22.52 4.97 17.51
N GLU A 36 23.83 4.96 17.34
CA GLU A 36 24.77 5.20 18.45
C GLU A 36 24.62 6.61 19.02
N HIS A 37 24.34 7.58 18.15
CA HIS A 37 24.09 8.98 18.51
C HIS A 37 22.82 9.49 17.85
N GLY A 38 22.08 10.34 18.55
CA GLY A 38 20.87 10.97 18.06
C GLY A 38 19.68 10.01 17.93
N ARG A 39 18.86 10.23 16.93
CA ARG A 39 17.67 9.40 16.64
C ARG A 39 17.42 9.36 15.14
N PHE A 40 16.78 8.30 14.67
CA PHE A 40 16.24 8.27 13.32
C PHE A 40 14.98 9.12 13.21
N ILE A 41 14.91 9.92 12.16
CA ILE A 41 13.79 10.76 11.77
C ILE A 41 13.30 10.24 10.43
N TYR A 42 11.99 10.05 10.26
CA TYR A 42 11.43 9.64 8.97
C TYR A 42 11.56 10.78 7.94
N ILE A 43 11.80 10.41 6.69
CA ILE A 43 11.75 11.32 5.55
C ILE A 43 10.41 11.09 4.85
N GLY A 44 9.42 11.90 5.21
CA GLY A 44 8.04 11.74 4.79
C GLY A 44 7.33 10.61 5.54
N ARG A 45 6.05 10.48 5.28
CA ARG A 45 5.19 9.47 5.90
C ARG A 45 4.48 8.66 4.83
N LEU A 46 4.10 7.44 5.18
CA LEU A 46 3.18 6.61 4.44
C LEU A 46 1.97 6.31 5.33
N ASP A 47 0.78 6.31 4.74
CA ASP A 47 -0.43 5.91 5.43
C ASP A 47 -0.37 4.46 5.87
N ILE A 48 -1.19 4.08 6.86
CA ILE A 48 -1.25 2.72 7.42
C ILE A 48 -1.48 1.65 6.34
N ASN A 49 -2.28 1.96 5.31
CA ASN A 49 -2.62 1.07 4.20
C ASN A 49 -1.76 1.30 2.94
N THR A 50 -0.61 1.95 3.08
CA THR A 50 0.37 2.15 2.01
C THR A 50 1.64 1.40 2.34
N GLN A 51 2.15 0.66 1.37
CA GLN A 51 3.40 -0.09 1.46
C GLN A 51 4.56 0.64 0.81
N GLY A 52 5.76 0.11 1.00
CA GLY A 52 6.92 0.43 0.19
C GLY A 52 7.98 1.27 0.88
N LEU A 53 8.67 2.05 0.08
CA LEU A 53 9.87 2.79 0.48
C LEU A 53 9.56 3.87 1.50
N LEU A 54 10.12 3.73 2.68
CA LEU A 54 10.19 4.77 3.70
C LEU A 54 11.65 4.96 4.12
N LEU A 55 12.11 6.20 4.10
CA LEU A 55 13.48 6.55 4.46
C LEU A 55 13.52 7.16 5.86
N PHE A 56 14.61 6.85 6.59
CA PHE A 56 14.91 7.44 7.90
C PHE A 56 16.33 7.95 7.89
N THR A 57 16.59 9.06 8.55
CA THR A 57 17.94 9.62 8.67
C THR A 57 18.22 10.13 10.07
N THR A 58 19.50 10.18 10.44
CA THR A 58 19.99 10.90 11.61
C THR A 58 20.21 12.39 11.33
N ASP A 59 20.23 12.80 10.05
CA ASP A 59 20.42 14.19 9.61
C ASP A 59 19.06 14.91 9.49
N GLY A 60 18.69 15.68 10.51
CA GLY A 60 17.42 16.43 10.54
C GLY A 60 17.32 17.51 9.46
N ALA A 61 18.44 18.13 9.05
CA ALA A 61 18.44 19.13 7.99
C ALA A 61 18.13 18.49 6.64
N LEU A 62 18.73 17.33 6.35
CA LEU A 62 18.44 16.55 5.15
C LEU A 62 16.98 16.08 5.13
N ALA A 63 16.45 15.56 6.25
CA ALA A 63 15.05 15.17 6.36
C ALA A 63 14.11 16.31 6.06
N ASN A 64 14.34 17.48 6.68
CA ASN A 64 13.51 18.66 6.47
C ASN A 64 13.54 19.14 5.01
N ALA A 65 14.71 19.20 4.39
CA ALA A 65 14.84 19.61 2.99
C ALA A 65 14.12 18.65 2.03
N LEU A 66 14.29 17.33 2.20
CA LEU A 66 13.65 16.33 1.35
C LEU A 66 12.11 16.30 1.47
N MET A 67 11.58 16.73 2.61
CA MET A 67 10.13 16.84 2.82
C MET A 67 9.54 18.19 2.40
N HIS A 68 10.38 19.23 2.26
CA HIS A 68 9.89 20.57 2.00
C HIS A 68 9.37 20.71 0.56
N PRO A 69 8.16 21.26 0.36
CA PRO A 69 7.52 21.36 -0.96
C PRO A 69 8.34 22.11 -2.01
N SER A 70 9.14 23.12 -1.59
CA SER A 70 9.94 23.93 -2.52
C SER A 70 11.02 23.17 -3.28
N TYR A 71 11.41 21.99 -2.83
CA TYR A 71 12.39 21.16 -3.54
C TYR A 71 11.76 20.25 -4.58
N GLU A 72 10.43 20.18 -4.64
CA GLU A 72 9.68 19.38 -5.64
C GLU A 72 10.22 17.96 -5.81
N VAL A 73 10.60 17.34 -4.71
CA VAL A 73 11.21 16.01 -4.68
C VAL A 73 10.26 14.98 -5.25
N GLU A 74 10.70 14.23 -6.27
CA GLU A 74 9.88 13.23 -6.93
C GLU A 74 9.61 12.00 -6.05
N ARG A 75 8.36 11.53 -6.10
CA ARG A 75 7.90 10.28 -5.50
C ARG A 75 7.23 9.46 -6.58
N VAL A 76 7.61 8.18 -6.66
CA VAL A 76 7.00 7.25 -7.61
C VAL A 76 6.27 6.15 -6.85
N TYR A 77 5.05 5.88 -7.27
CA TYR A 77 4.20 4.85 -6.68
C TYR A 77 3.79 3.82 -7.73
N ALA A 78 3.81 2.54 -7.34
CA ALA A 78 3.08 1.50 -8.03
C ALA A 78 1.67 1.43 -7.46
N VAL A 79 0.68 1.58 -8.31
CA VAL A 79 -0.73 1.67 -7.94
C VAL A 79 -1.52 0.61 -8.69
N ARG A 80 -2.25 -0.22 -7.96
CA ARG A 80 -3.26 -1.08 -8.56
C ARG A 80 -4.62 -0.40 -8.41
N ILE A 81 -5.22 -0.09 -9.54
CA ILE A 81 -6.57 0.50 -9.60
C ILE A 81 -7.60 -0.56 -9.96
N TYR A 82 -8.82 -0.34 -9.48
CA TYR A 82 -10.03 -1.03 -9.91
C TYR A 82 -10.90 -0.05 -10.67
N GLY A 83 -11.26 -0.41 -11.91
CA GLY A 83 -12.03 0.41 -12.82
C GLY A 83 -11.41 0.42 -14.22
N GLU A 84 -12.02 1.18 -15.11
CA GLU A 84 -11.55 1.33 -16.48
C GLU A 84 -10.85 2.68 -16.66
N MET A 85 -9.60 2.63 -17.07
CA MET A 85 -8.82 3.82 -17.42
C MET A 85 -9.08 4.19 -18.86
N THR A 86 -9.81 5.28 -19.08
CA THR A 86 -10.02 5.84 -20.43
C THR A 86 -8.97 6.90 -20.74
N ASP A 87 -8.84 7.27 -22.02
CA ASP A 87 -7.91 8.33 -22.44
C ASP A 87 -8.29 9.69 -21.83
N GLU A 88 -9.60 9.95 -21.63
CA GLU A 88 -10.08 11.16 -20.97
C GLU A 88 -9.67 11.19 -19.50
N ILE A 89 -9.82 10.08 -18.79
CA ILE A 89 -9.38 9.95 -17.38
C ILE A 89 -7.87 10.16 -17.30
N LEU A 90 -7.11 9.51 -18.17
CA LEU A 90 -5.65 9.64 -18.22
C LEU A 90 -5.23 11.10 -18.47
N SER A 91 -5.88 11.77 -19.40
CA SER A 91 -5.66 13.18 -19.69
C SER A 91 -5.98 14.07 -18.49
N THR A 92 -7.13 13.84 -17.85
CA THR A 92 -7.58 14.59 -16.67
C THR A 92 -6.57 14.45 -15.52
N LEU A 93 -6.08 13.25 -15.24
CA LEU A 93 -5.12 13.01 -14.17
C LEU A 93 -3.75 13.67 -14.43
N LYS A 94 -3.36 13.85 -15.69
CA LYS A 94 -2.13 14.56 -16.08
C LYS A 94 -2.30 16.08 -16.10
N THR A 95 -3.47 16.55 -16.54
CA THR A 95 -3.79 18.01 -16.60
C THR A 95 -4.05 18.55 -15.21
N GLY A 96 -4.71 17.77 -14.36
CA GLY A 96 -5.00 18.09 -12.97
C GLY A 96 -6.47 18.10 -12.63
N VAL A 97 -6.73 17.86 -11.35
CA VAL A 97 -8.06 17.95 -10.73
C VAL A 97 -7.95 18.87 -9.50
N THR A 98 -9.04 19.49 -9.13
CA THR A 98 -9.13 20.30 -7.91
C THR A 98 -9.56 19.39 -6.76
N LEU A 99 -8.67 19.19 -5.78
CA LEU A 99 -8.96 18.52 -4.53
C LEU A 99 -9.33 19.57 -3.46
N GLU A 100 -9.76 19.11 -2.27
CA GLU A 100 -10.13 20.02 -1.17
C GLU A 100 -8.99 20.99 -0.75
N ASP A 101 -7.75 20.51 -0.85
CA ASP A 101 -6.53 21.24 -0.49
C ASP A 101 -5.78 21.83 -1.69
N GLY A 102 -6.47 22.02 -2.81
CA GLY A 102 -5.98 22.68 -4.00
C GLY A 102 -5.78 21.75 -5.21
N PRO A 103 -5.25 22.31 -6.31
CA PRO A 103 -5.02 21.54 -7.53
C PRO A 103 -3.97 20.45 -7.30
N ALA A 104 -4.15 19.31 -7.97
CA ALA A 104 -3.24 18.19 -7.95
C ALA A 104 -3.23 17.45 -9.28
N HIS A 105 -2.11 16.89 -9.67
CA HIS A 105 -1.94 16.14 -10.90
C HIS A 105 -0.80 15.13 -10.76
N PHE A 106 -0.75 14.17 -11.68
CA PHE A 106 0.42 13.31 -11.82
C PHE A 106 1.37 13.89 -12.88
N GLU A 107 2.63 14.03 -12.54
CA GLU A 107 3.68 14.38 -13.50
C GLU A 107 3.81 13.32 -14.61
N LYS A 108 3.68 12.06 -14.22
CA LYS A 108 3.77 10.93 -15.14
C LYS A 108 2.84 9.81 -14.70
N ILE A 109 2.22 9.16 -15.67
CA ILE A 109 1.45 7.93 -15.49
C ILE A 109 1.89 6.93 -16.55
N THR A 110 2.29 5.73 -16.15
CA THR A 110 2.73 4.65 -17.04
C THR A 110 1.96 3.38 -16.71
N TYR A 111 1.40 2.73 -17.72
CA TYR A 111 0.75 1.43 -17.58
C TYR A 111 1.79 0.34 -17.39
N GLU A 112 1.59 -0.53 -16.40
CA GLU A 112 2.52 -1.59 -16.01
C GLU A 112 1.89 -2.99 -16.08
N GLY A 113 0.73 -3.11 -16.71
CA GLY A 113 0.03 -4.39 -16.90
C GLY A 113 -1.17 -4.56 -15.98
N GLY A 114 -1.80 -5.73 -16.06
CA GLY A 114 -2.98 -6.09 -15.30
C GLY A 114 -3.99 -6.86 -16.12
N GLU A 115 -5.04 -7.35 -15.47
CA GLU A 115 -6.11 -8.12 -16.10
C GLU A 115 -7.48 -7.51 -15.79
N GLY A 116 -8.30 -7.35 -16.85
CA GLY A 116 -9.66 -6.87 -16.73
C GLY A 116 -9.74 -5.48 -16.09
N ARG A 117 -10.50 -5.38 -15.00
CA ARG A 117 -10.68 -4.11 -14.26
C ARG A 117 -9.59 -3.84 -13.22
N ASN A 118 -8.61 -4.70 -13.07
CA ASN A 118 -7.47 -4.52 -12.17
C ASN A 118 -6.21 -4.25 -12.99
N ALA A 119 -5.73 -3.02 -12.96
CA ALA A 119 -4.56 -2.61 -13.71
C ALA A 119 -3.53 -1.92 -12.81
N TRP A 120 -2.26 -2.14 -13.11
CA TRP A 120 -1.15 -1.51 -12.43
C TRP A 120 -0.63 -0.32 -13.24
N TYR A 121 -0.35 0.76 -12.54
CA TYR A 121 0.27 1.97 -13.08
C TYR A 121 1.41 2.41 -12.18
N HIS A 122 2.45 2.97 -12.79
CA HIS A 122 3.41 3.80 -12.06
C HIS A 122 3.00 5.26 -12.22
N VAL A 123 2.92 5.96 -11.10
CA VAL A 123 2.56 7.38 -11.06
C VAL A 123 3.65 8.18 -10.34
N THR A 124 3.95 9.36 -10.86
CA THR A 124 4.96 10.27 -10.29
C THR A 124 4.30 11.53 -9.79
N LEU A 125 4.67 11.94 -8.58
CA LEU A 125 4.27 13.19 -7.93
C LEU A 125 5.52 13.97 -7.50
N LYS A 126 5.43 15.30 -7.47
CA LYS A 126 6.42 16.21 -6.89
C LYS A 126 5.98 16.83 -5.58
N GLU A 127 4.77 16.55 -5.17
CA GLU A 127 4.19 17.00 -3.90
C GLU A 127 3.76 15.79 -3.05
N GLY A 128 3.29 16.02 -1.85
CA GLY A 128 2.95 14.97 -0.91
C GLY A 128 1.78 15.36 -0.02
N LYS A 129 0.67 15.78 -0.63
CA LYS A 129 -0.58 16.02 0.09
C LYS A 129 -1.10 14.74 0.72
N LYS A 130 -1.86 14.86 1.79
CA LYS A 130 -2.45 13.70 2.48
C LYS A 130 -3.27 12.84 1.53
N ARG A 131 -2.93 11.55 1.42
CA ARG A 131 -3.61 10.55 0.58
C ARG A 131 -3.78 10.99 -0.89
N GLU A 132 -2.86 11.77 -1.41
CA GLU A 132 -2.99 12.44 -2.70
C GLU A 132 -3.22 11.47 -3.87
N VAL A 133 -2.43 10.40 -3.98
CA VAL A 133 -2.59 9.39 -5.02
C VAL A 133 -4.00 8.78 -5.00
N ARG A 134 -4.52 8.43 -3.82
CA ARG A 134 -5.86 7.85 -3.67
C ARG A 134 -6.94 8.84 -4.06
N ARG A 135 -6.85 10.07 -3.60
CA ARG A 135 -7.83 11.14 -3.89
C ARG A 135 -7.84 11.51 -5.38
N LEU A 136 -6.68 11.51 -6.05
CA LEU A 136 -6.60 11.77 -7.48
C LEU A 136 -7.38 10.72 -8.28
N PHE A 137 -7.21 9.44 -7.97
CA PHE A 137 -7.96 8.37 -8.63
C PHE A 137 -9.45 8.39 -8.25
N GLU A 138 -9.78 8.62 -6.98
CA GLU A 138 -11.17 8.75 -6.51
C GLU A 138 -11.91 9.89 -7.20
N ALA A 139 -11.23 11.01 -7.47
CA ALA A 139 -11.82 12.17 -8.16
C ALA A 139 -12.25 11.87 -9.60
N VAL A 140 -11.72 10.85 -10.22
CA VAL A 140 -12.09 10.39 -11.58
C VAL A 140 -12.88 9.08 -11.57
N GLY A 141 -13.37 8.64 -10.40
CA GLY A 141 -14.23 7.46 -10.27
C GLY A 141 -13.49 6.13 -10.24
N LEU A 142 -12.16 6.14 -10.01
CA LEU A 142 -11.34 4.93 -9.90
C LEU A 142 -10.97 4.66 -8.44
N THR A 143 -10.85 3.37 -8.08
CA THR A 143 -10.50 2.96 -6.73
C THR A 143 -9.09 2.39 -6.69
N VAL A 144 -8.27 2.87 -5.75
CA VAL A 144 -6.93 2.32 -5.48
C VAL A 144 -7.06 1.13 -4.55
N SER A 145 -6.73 -0.07 -5.05
CA SER A 145 -6.76 -1.31 -4.28
C SER A 145 -5.42 -1.66 -3.62
N ARG A 146 -4.29 -1.25 -4.23
CA ARG A 146 -2.94 -1.36 -3.64
C ARG A 146 -2.12 -0.13 -3.98
N LEU A 147 -1.29 0.28 -3.04
CA LEU A 147 -0.43 1.44 -3.19
C LEU A 147 0.93 1.16 -2.56
N ILE A 148 1.98 1.25 -3.36
CA ILE A 148 3.35 0.95 -2.95
C ILE A 148 4.25 2.09 -3.41
N ARG A 149 4.92 2.79 -2.49
CA ARG A 149 5.93 3.76 -2.91
C ARG A 149 7.21 3.02 -3.32
N ILE A 150 7.61 3.18 -4.56
CA ILE A 150 8.75 2.46 -5.15
C ILE A 150 9.98 3.33 -5.38
N SER A 151 9.84 4.66 -5.29
CA SER A 151 10.97 5.59 -5.40
C SER A 151 10.71 6.89 -4.63
N TYR A 152 11.76 7.48 -4.10
CA TYR A 152 11.77 8.77 -3.42
C TYR A 152 13.09 9.48 -3.69
N ALA A 153 13.05 10.73 -4.20
CA ALA A 153 14.25 11.53 -4.49
C ALA A 153 15.32 10.78 -5.32
N GLY A 154 14.90 9.96 -6.28
CA GLY A 154 15.80 9.16 -7.10
C GLY A 154 16.26 7.83 -6.48
N ILE A 155 15.99 7.60 -5.19
CA ILE A 155 16.28 6.32 -4.52
C ILE A 155 15.14 5.35 -4.80
N LYS A 156 15.46 4.21 -5.38
CA LYS A 156 14.51 3.13 -5.69
C LYS A 156 14.46 2.12 -4.56
N LEU A 157 13.26 1.62 -4.26
CA LEU A 157 13.08 0.50 -3.35
C LEU A 157 13.89 -0.71 -3.84
N ASP A 158 14.75 -1.24 -2.99
CA ASP A 158 15.57 -2.39 -3.32
C ASP A 158 14.67 -3.63 -3.51
N PRO A 159 14.67 -4.28 -4.69
CA PRO A 159 13.84 -5.44 -4.96
C PRO A 159 14.21 -6.67 -4.10
N LYS A 160 15.40 -6.67 -3.51
CA LYS A 160 15.85 -7.73 -2.61
C LYS A 160 15.41 -7.50 -1.15
N LEU A 161 15.01 -6.27 -0.82
CA LEU A 161 14.54 -5.92 0.52
C LEU A 161 13.10 -6.37 0.69
N LYS A 162 12.87 -7.36 1.56
CA LYS A 162 11.53 -7.88 1.82
C LYS A 162 10.72 -6.89 2.65
N THR A 163 9.41 -7.01 2.56
CA THR A 163 8.48 -6.23 3.39
C THR A 163 8.78 -6.44 4.87
N GLY A 164 8.91 -5.34 5.63
CA GLY A 164 9.29 -5.34 7.04
C GLY A 164 10.80 -5.38 7.29
N GLU A 165 11.63 -5.42 6.25
CA GLU A 165 13.08 -5.36 6.37
C GLU A 165 13.59 -3.93 6.11
N PHE A 166 14.77 -3.64 6.65
CA PHE A 166 15.50 -2.39 6.39
C PHE A 166 16.95 -2.67 6.02
N ARG A 167 17.57 -1.72 5.35
CA ARG A 167 19.03 -1.66 5.14
C ARG A 167 19.52 -0.23 5.19
N GLU A 168 20.79 -0.05 5.43
CA GLU A 168 21.43 1.25 5.26
C GLU A 168 21.62 1.58 3.79
N LEU A 169 21.52 2.87 3.47
CA LEU A 169 21.89 3.38 2.16
C LEU A 169 23.42 3.41 2.02
N SER A 170 23.87 3.13 0.80
CA SER A 170 25.25 3.34 0.45
C SER A 170 25.58 4.84 0.42
N PHE A 171 26.85 5.12 0.44
CA PHE A 171 27.38 6.47 0.32
C PHE A 171 26.86 7.20 -0.93
N ASP A 172 26.85 6.54 -2.08
CA ASP A 172 26.38 7.10 -3.33
C ASP A 172 24.87 7.39 -3.31
N GLU A 173 24.09 6.51 -2.64
CA GLU A 173 22.66 6.72 -2.44
C GLU A 173 22.40 7.94 -1.54
N ILE A 174 23.16 8.09 -0.44
CA ILE A 174 23.07 9.27 0.42
C ILE A 174 23.40 10.54 -0.35
N ASN A 175 24.45 10.53 -1.16
CA ASN A 175 24.83 11.66 -1.99
C ASN A 175 23.77 11.97 -3.07
N THR A 176 23.07 10.97 -3.57
CA THR A 176 21.92 11.17 -4.46
C THR A 176 20.81 11.96 -3.76
N LEU A 177 20.48 11.63 -2.51
CA LEU A 177 19.51 12.40 -1.73
C LEU A 177 19.98 13.84 -1.47
N ARG A 178 21.25 14.02 -1.14
CA ARG A 178 21.83 15.33 -0.89
C ARG A 178 21.81 16.22 -2.12
N ARG A 179 22.17 15.67 -3.29
CA ARG A 179 22.09 16.40 -4.58
C ARG A 179 20.67 16.82 -4.92
N ALA A 180 19.67 15.99 -4.63
CA ALA A 180 18.26 16.29 -4.90
C ALA A 180 17.77 17.57 -4.22
N VAL A 181 18.40 17.97 -3.11
CA VAL A 181 18.07 19.19 -2.36
C VAL A 181 19.20 20.23 -2.33
N GLY A 182 20.18 20.10 -3.23
CA GLY A 182 21.29 21.05 -3.37
C GLY A 182 22.27 21.05 -2.20
N PHE A 183 22.32 20.00 -1.40
CA PHE A 183 23.28 19.87 -0.31
C PHE A 183 24.63 19.38 -0.83
N LYS A 184 25.69 19.85 -0.17
CA LYS A 184 27.05 19.39 -0.47
C LYS A 184 27.17 17.89 -0.23
N GLU A 185 27.82 17.19 -1.16
CA GLU A 185 28.11 15.77 -1.02
C GLU A 185 29.06 15.49 0.17
N ILE A 186 28.89 14.35 0.81
CA ILE A 186 29.76 13.87 1.86
C ILE A 186 30.99 13.24 1.19
N ALA A 187 32.19 13.57 1.62
CA ALA A 187 33.40 12.92 1.15
C ALA A 187 33.54 11.53 1.78
N LEU A 188 34.06 10.55 1.01
CA LEU A 188 34.37 9.22 1.50
C LEU A 188 35.41 9.31 2.62
N VAL A 189 34.96 9.19 3.88
CA VAL A 189 35.84 8.79 4.96
C VAL A 189 35.80 7.26 4.98
N HIS A 190 36.92 6.62 4.69
CA HIS A 190 37.05 5.16 4.65
C HIS A 190 36.55 4.56 5.97
N ASN A 191 35.40 3.89 5.94
CA ASN A 191 34.99 2.79 6.80
C ASN A 191 33.46 2.58 6.78
N PHE A 192 32.92 2.13 5.64
CA PHE A 192 31.60 1.50 5.68
C PHE A 192 31.75 0.02 5.31
N GLU A 193 31.75 -0.84 6.30
CA GLU A 193 31.49 -2.25 6.06
C GLU A 193 30.07 -2.41 5.50
N LYS A 194 29.94 -3.20 4.44
CA LYS A 194 28.64 -3.56 3.85
C LYS A 194 27.81 -4.28 4.90
N ILE A 195 26.90 -3.55 5.54
CA ILE A 195 25.95 -4.16 6.46
C ILE A 195 24.95 -4.97 5.63
N LYS A 196 24.91 -6.27 5.89
CA LYS A 196 23.91 -7.18 5.30
C LYS A 196 22.52 -6.76 5.77
N PRO A 197 21.46 -6.95 4.95
CA PRO A 197 20.09 -6.70 5.38
C PRO A 197 19.80 -7.44 6.67
N GLN A 198 19.45 -6.71 7.72
CA GLN A 198 19.02 -7.32 8.98
C GLN A 198 17.52 -7.59 8.90
N ARG A 199 17.15 -8.84 9.19
CA ARG A 199 15.76 -9.23 9.36
C ARG A 199 15.30 -8.79 10.74
N THR A 200 14.20 -8.09 10.80
CA THR A 200 13.50 -7.90 12.06
C THR A 200 13.12 -9.26 12.61
N ALA A 201 13.60 -9.60 13.80
CA ALA A 201 13.15 -10.79 14.48
C ALA A 201 11.63 -10.63 14.72
N SER A 202 10.82 -11.40 13.98
CA SER A 202 9.40 -11.51 14.31
C SER A 202 9.30 -11.91 15.78
N LYS A 203 8.66 -11.09 16.60
CA LYS A 203 8.24 -11.51 17.93
C LYS A 203 7.46 -12.80 17.74
N LYS A 204 8.01 -13.92 18.23
CA LYS A 204 7.27 -15.19 18.30
C LYS A 204 5.93 -14.87 18.93
N SER A 205 4.87 -15.21 18.22
CA SER A 205 3.53 -15.25 18.80
C SER A 205 3.60 -15.99 20.13
N PRO A 206 2.93 -15.53 21.18
CA PRO A 206 2.90 -16.26 22.45
C PRO A 206 2.40 -17.67 22.15
N ASN A 207 3.19 -18.66 22.59
CA ASN A 207 2.87 -20.07 22.50
C ASN A 207 1.42 -20.29 22.93
N LEU A 208 0.57 -20.74 22.01
CA LEU A 208 -0.61 -21.49 22.42
C LEU A 208 -0.12 -22.69 23.23
N PRO A 209 -0.73 -23.01 24.37
CA PRO A 209 -0.34 -24.16 25.15
C PRO A 209 -0.49 -25.40 24.29
N GLU A 210 0.60 -26.17 24.20
CA GLU A 210 0.58 -27.51 23.60
C GLU A 210 -0.55 -28.30 24.23
N LYS A 211 -1.49 -28.74 23.41
CA LYS A 211 -2.41 -29.81 23.81
C LYS A 211 -1.54 -31.00 24.15
N GLN A 212 -1.52 -31.35 25.43
CA GLN A 212 -1.00 -32.60 25.91
C GLN A 212 -1.70 -33.72 25.11
N GLU A 213 -0.94 -34.42 24.28
CA GLU A 213 -1.32 -35.72 23.76
C GLU A 213 -1.45 -36.66 24.95
N GLY A 214 -2.70 -36.85 25.36
CA GLY A 214 -3.10 -37.84 26.31
C GLY A 214 -2.97 -39.23 25.72
N MET A 215 -2.08 -39.99 26.34
CA MET A 215 -2.19 -41.40 26.67
C MET A 215 -2.85 -42.30 25.60
N ARG A 216 -2.03 -43.04 24.93
CA ARG A 216 -2.45 -44.30 24.26
C ARG A 216 -2.94 -45.30 25.30
N PRO A 217 -4.11 -45.90 25.19
CA PRO A 217 -4.42 -47.14 25.86
C PRO A 217 -3.91 -48.30 24.99
N ASP A 218 -2.92 -48.97 25.52
CA ASP A 218 -2.47 -50.27 25.06
C ASP A 218 -3.52 -51.36 25.37
N LYS A 219 -3.71 -52.24 24.40
CA LYS A 219 -4.10 -53.65 24.50
C LYS A 219 -5.17 -54.02 25.53
N LEU A 220 -6.30 -54.53 25.04
CA LEU A 220 -6.79 -55.82 25.47
C LEU A 220 -7.84 -56.41 24.51
N LEU A 221 -7.53 -57.66 24.16
CA LEU A 221 -8.40 -58.79 23.84
C LEU A 221 -9.04 -58.94 22.45
N LYS A 222 -8.43 -59.92 21.82
CA LYS A 222 -9.02 -60.84 20.84
C LYS A 222 -10.40 -61.39 21.33
N ASN A 223 -11.39 -61.47 20.51
CA ASN A 223 -11.88 -62.78 20.04
C ASN A 223 -13.23 -62.67 19.30
N THR A 224 -13.29 -63.48 18.24
CA THR A 224 -14.42 -64.24 17.70
C THR A 224 -15.65 -63.51 17.13
N GLY A 225 -15.95 -63.91 15.90
CA GLY A 225 -17.34 -64.02 15.48
C GLY A 225 -17.63 -63.78 14.01
N ARG A 226 -17.47 -64.81 13.22
CA ARG A 226 -18.07 -65.05 11.90
C ARG A 226 -19.51 -64.52 11.74
N GLY A 227 -19.81 -64.07 10.50
CA GLY A 227 -21.19 -64.04 10.00
C GLY A 227 -21.36 -63.07 8.87
N ARG A 228 -21.08 -63.40 7.72
CA ARG A 228 -21.80 -63.82 6.50
C ARG A 228 -23.05 -63.03 6.13
N ARG A 229 -23.02 -62.62 4.83
CA ARG A 229 -24.13 -62.38 3.87
C ARG A 229 -24.83 -61.03 3.99
N SER A 230 -25.11 -60.39 2.94
CA SER A 230 -25.34 -60.54 1.48
C SER A 230 -26.30 -59.42 1.08
N SER A 231 -26.02 -58.88 -0.07
CA SER A 231 -26.97 -58.52 -1.14
C SER A 231 -27.88 -57.32 -1.01
N LYS A 232 -27.79 -56.56 -2.05
CA LYS A 232 -28.76 -56.08 -3.04
C LYS A 232 -29.10 -54.59 -2.94
N GLU A 233 -28.68 -53.88 -3.94
CA GLU A 233 -29.45 -53.36 -5.07
C GLU A 233 -30.68 -52.50 -4.69
N GLY A 234 -30.70 -51.29 -5.23
CA GLY A 234 -31.90 -50.49 -5.30
C GLY A 234 -31.65 -49.11 -5.91
N SER A 235 -31.59 -49.09 -7.22
CA SER A 235 -31.76 -47.92 -8.04
C SER A 235 -33.18 -47.38 -7.93
N ALA A 236 -33.35 -46.08 -7.86
CA ALA A 236 -34.56 -45.45 -8.39
C ALA A 236 -34.34 -43.96 -8.67
N SER A 237 -34.34 -43.66 -9.91
CA SER A 237 -34.61 -42.38 -10.54
C SER A 237 -36.08 -42.01 -10.37
N VAL A 238 -36.36 -40.74 -10.12
CA VAL A 238 -37.66 -40.17 -10.52
C VAL A 238 -37.46 -38.74 -10.96
N GLN A 239 -37.86 -38.50 -12.20
CA GLN A 239 -38.15 -37.28 -12.88
C GLN A 239 -39.45 -36.63 -12.35
N GLY A 240 -39.59 -35.34 -12.59
CA GLY A 240 -40.88 -34.68 -12.66
C GLY A 240 -40.73 -33.16 -12.51
N LYS A 241 -40.75 -32.47 -13.62
CA LYS A 241 -41.82 -31.63 -14.20
C LYS A 241 -42.40 -30.65 -13.16
N GLY A 242 -42.49 -29.38 -13.31
CA GLY A 242 -42.75 -28.53 -14.46
C GLY A 242 -43.70 -27.41 -14.07
N LEU A 243 -43.73 -26.37 -14.87
CA LEU A 243 -44.78 -25.37 -15.08
C LEU A 243 -44.85 -24.13 -14.15
N LYS A 244 -44.56 -23.00 -14.71
CA LYS A 244 -45.37 -22.00 -15.43
C LYS A 244 -45.82 -20.78 -14.63
N LYS A 245 -45.57 -19.61 -15.28
CA LYS A 245 -46.40 -18.36 -15.40
C LYS A 245 -46.45 -17.47 -14.14
N GLY A 246 -46.32 -16.22 -14.19
CA GLY A 246 -46.49 -15.16 -15.16
C GLY A 246 -46.93 -13.95 -14.38
N GLY A 247 -46.51 -12.76 -14.72
CA GLY A 247 -46.98 -11.54 -14.05
C GLY A 247 -46.31 -10.28 -14.58
N HIS A 248 -46.83 -9.82 -15.67
CA HIS A 248 -46.65 -8.46 -16.16
C HIS A 248 -47.22 -7.47 -15.14
N PHE A 249 -46.48 -6.41 -14.87
CA PHE A 249 -47.13 -5.16 -14.47
C PHE A 249 -46.37 -3.97 -15.08
N LEU A 250 -47.10 -3.29 -15.96
CA LEU A 250 -46.85 -1.98 -16.53
C LEU A 250 -47.27 -0.90 -15.52
N GLY A 251 -46.61 0.23 -15.55
CA GLY A 251 -47.05 1.45 -14.87
C GLY A 251 -45.97 2.52 -14.97
N ASP A 252 -45.95 3.22 -16.03
CA ASP A 252 -46.21 4.65 -16.26
C ASP A 252 -45.60 5.64 -15.25
N GLY A 253 -44.63 6.43 -15.70
CA GLY A 253 -44.80 7.83 -16.09
C GLY A 253 -44.68 8.82 -14.95
N PHE A 254 -43.55 9.55 -14.90
CA PHE A 254 -43.63 10.97 -14.54
C PHE A 254 -42.43 11.74 -15.12
N LYS A 255 -42.66 12.37 -16.26
CA LYS A 255 -41.85 13.49 -16.77
C LYS A 255 -42.20 14.73 -15.94
N LYS A 256 -41.22 15.37 -15.31
CA LYS A 256 -41.30 16.78 -14.97
C LYS A 256 -40.20 17.56 -15.68
N ARG A 257 -40.65 18.31 -16.69
CA ARG A 257 -39.90 19.44 -17.25
C ARG A 257 -39.80 20.54 -16.21
N VAL A 258 -38.64 21.13 -16.09
CA VAL A 258 -38.48 22.47 -15.50
C VAL A 258 -37.73 23.33 -16.51
N THR A 259 -38.44 24.35 -16.94
CA THR A 259 -38.06 25.41 -17.86
C THR A 259 -37.14 26.42 -17.21
N PRO A 260 -36.25 27.11 -17.95
CA PRO A 260 -35.42 28.19 -17.44
C PRO A 260 -36.15 29.54 -17.45
N ARG A 261 -36.06 30.28 -16.39
CA ARG A 261 -36.30 31.74 -16.32
C ARG A 261 -34.92 32.36 -15.99
N GLY A 262 -34.37 33.32 -16.66
CA GLY A 262 -34.89 34.54 -17.21
C GLY A 262 -33.85 35.58 -16.79
N ALA A 263 -33.16 36.18 -17.74
CA ALA A 263 -32.21 37.23 -17.55
C ALA A 263 -32.86 38.47 -16.94
N SER A 264 -32.17 39.18 -16.03
CA SER A 264 -32.41 40.59 -15.79
C SER A 264 -31.08 41.33 -15.68
N ARG A 265 -30.84 42.16 -16.66
CA ARG A 265 -29.88 43.27 -16.64
C ARG A 265 -30.36 44.30 -15.60
N ASN A 266 -29.44 44.84 -14.82
CA ASN A 266 -29.51 46.26 -14.53
C ASN A 266 -28.16 46.88 -14.28
N THR A 267 -27.90 47.90 -15.05
CA THR A 267 -26.93 48.97 -15.01
C THR A 267 -27.06 49.83 -13.75
N LYS A 268 -25.98 50.08 -13.05
CA LYS A 268 -25.45 51.42 -12.75
C LYS A 268 -24.09 51.27 -12.17
#